data_45e5c7c77bc40deb26c97305fbc59ad6
#
_entry.id   45e5c7c77bc40deb26c97305fbc59ad6
#
_cell.length_a   1.000
_cell.length_b   1.000
_cell.length_c   1.000
_cell.angle_alpha   90.00
_cell.angle_beta   90.00
_cell.angle_gamma   90.00
#
_symmetry.space_group_name_H-M   'P 1'
#
loop_
_entity.id
_entity.type
_entity.pdbx_description
1 polymer ?
#
loop_
_entity_poly.entity_id
_entity_poly.type
_entity_poly.pdbx_seq_one_letter_code
_entity_poly.pdbx_strand_id
1 'polypeptide(L)'
;MPSSAFSPLRSTSNSSLRNHFLLAMPSMAGGIFSQSITYICEHGEGGAMGIIINQPLELSVADIFEHLQVSTKDNFDDVPVMAGGPVQIDHGFVLHRNCESSWEASLKVSDEISLTTSRDILRAMASGDGPADHLIALGYAGWSAGQLESELAENSWLTLPADGDIIFVTPYQQRLCAAAAILGIDMNLISTEAGHA
;
A
#
# COMPACT_ATOMS: atom_id res chain seq x y z
N MET A 1 7.97 51.17 26.18
CA MET A 1 8.07 49.73 26.48
C MET A 1 7.25 49.00 25.48
N PRO A 2 7.80 48.32 24.47
CA PRO A 2 7.00 47.56 23.53
C PRO A 2 6.76 46.16 24.13
N SER A 3 5.48 45.82 24.23
CA SER A 3 4.97 44.52 24.59
C SER A 3 5.30 43.51 23.48
N SER A 4 6.09 42.49 23.81
CA SER A 4 6.39 41.36 22.93
C SER A 4 5.15 40.49 22.83
N ALA A 5 4.44 40.55 21.73
CA ALA A 5 3.37 39.62 21.39
C ALA A 5 3.98 38.27 20.95
N PHE A 6 3.88 37.29 21.81
CA PHE A 6 4.13 35.91 21.44
C PHE A 6 3.05 35.46 20.46
N SER A 7 3.42 35.34 19.19
CA SER A 7 2.55 34.67 18.21
C SER A 7 2.48 33.17 18.55
N PRO A 8 1.29 32.59 18.65
CA PRO A 8 1.16 31.14 18.80
C PRO A 8 1.69 30.46 17.55
N LEU A 9 2.56 29.48 17.75
CA LEU A 9 3.05 28.58 16.72
C LEU A 9 1.86 28.03 15.91
N ARG A 10 1.94 28.20 14.62
CA ARG A 10 0.97 27.65 13.66
C ARG A 10 0.84 26.16 13.92
N SER A 11 -0.40 25.72 14.13
CA SER A 11 -0.78 24.31 14.02
C SER A 11 -0.16 23.73 12.75
N THR A 12 0.64 22.70 12.93
CA THR A 12 1.11 21.85 11.83
C THR A 12 -0.12 21.32 11.11
N SER A 13 -0.36 21.80 9.90
CA SER A 13 -1.30 21.16 8.99
C SER A 13 -0.88 19.69 8.90
N ASN A 14 -1.77 18.80 9.32
CA ASN A 14 -1.58 17.36 9.19
C ASN A 14 -1.39 17.08 7.71
N SER A 15 -0.15 16.91 7.27
CA SER A 15 0.14 16.62 5.87
C SER A 15 -0.39 15.23 5.56
N SER A 16 -1.23 15.10 4.53
CA SER A 16 -1.80 13.82 4.12
C SER A 16 -0.69 12.81 3.81
N LEU A 17 -0.84 11.58 4.30
CA LEU A 17 0.04 10.44 4.01
C LEU A 17 -0.39 9.69 2.73
N ARG A 18 -1.33 10.21 1.98
CA ARG A 18 -1.65 9.69 0.65
C ARG A 18 -0.38 9.63 -0.21
N ASN A 19 -0.20 8.57 -0.96
CA ASN A 19 1.01 8.28 -1.73
C ASN A 19 2.27 8.14 -0.86
N HIS A 20 2.13 7.55 0.33
CA HIS A 20 3.24 7.18 1.21
C HIS A 20 3.20 5.67 1.49
N PHE A 21 4.34 5.13 1.88
CA PHE A 21 4.43 3.82 2.49
C PHE A 21 4.35 3.92 4.01
N LEU A 22 3.72 2.92 4.61
CA LEU A 22 3.82 2.59 6.03
C LEU A 22 4.62 1.29 6.15
N LEU A 23 5.73 1.33 6.85
CA LEU A 23 6.54 0.17 7.19
C LEU A 23 6.22 -0.25 8.62
N ALA A 24 5.75 -1.48 8.80
CA ALA A 24 5.43 -1.99 10.13
C ALA A 24 6.69 -2.14 10.98
N MET A 25 6.68 -1.55 12.17
CA MET A 25 7.76 -1.71 13.15
C MET A 25 7.73 -3.11 13.79
N PRO A 26 8.85 -3.65 14.26
CA PRO A 26 8.91 -4.96 14.91
C PRO A 26 7.96 -5.12 16.10
N SER A 27 7.57 -4.03 16.76
CA SER A 27 6.56 -4.02 17.82
C SER A 27 5.18 -4.55 17.37
N MET A 28 4.91 -4.53 16.07
CA MET A 28 3.68 -5.08 15.47
C MET A 28 3.77 -6.58 15.16
N ALA A 29 4.71 -7.29 15.75
CA ALA A 29 4.90 -8.73 15.54
C ALA A 29 3.65 -9.54 15.93
N GLY A 30 3.33 -10.56 15.12
CA GLY A 30 2.25 -11.52 15.39
C GLY A 30 0.88 -11.13 14.82
N GLY A 31 0.72 -10.00 14.11
CA GLY A 31 -0.50 -9.62 13.41
C GLY A 31 -0.37 -9.68 11.89
N ILE A 32 -1.48 -9.43 11.19
CA ILE A 32 -1.52 -9.34 9.71
C ILE A 32 -0.54 -8.27 9.17
N PHE A 33 -0.21 -7.27 9.96
CA PHE A 33 0.73 -6.21 9.59
C PHE A 33 2.19 -6.54 9.90
N SER A 34 2.48 -7.69 10.53
CA SER A 34 3.85 -8.08 10.83
C SER A 34 4.70 -8.10 9.56
N GLN A 35 5.83 -7.38 9.57
CA GLN A 35 6.74 -7.23 8.43
C GLN A 35 6.05 -6.73 7.14
N SER A 36 4.96 -5.97 7.27
CA SER A 36 4.26 -5.42 6.11
C SER A 36 4.84 -4.09 5.65
N ILE A 37 4.71 -3.85 4.35
CA ILE A 37 4.75 -2.53 3.75
C ILE A 37 3.37 -2.25 3.15
N THR A 38 2.76 -1.15 3.54
CA THR A 38 1.42 -0.73 3.11
C THR A 38 1.51 0.56 2.32
N TYR A 39 0.90 0.60 1.15
CA TYR A 39 0.77 1.80 0.33
C TYR A 39 -0.53 2.53 0.66
N ILE A 40 -0.44 3.78 1.11
CA ILE A 40 -1.60 4.60 1.47
C ILE A 40 -2.23 5.22 0.23
N CYS A 41 -3.45 4.80 -0.08
CA CYS A 41 -4.23 5.27 -1.22
C CYS A 41 -5.08 6.49 -0.88
N GLU A 42 -5.62 6.55 0.33
CA GLU A 42 -6.40 7.68 0.85
C GLU A 42 -6.01 7.99 2.29
N HIS A 43 -5.97 9.28 2.63
CA HIS A 43 -5.74 9.75 3.99
C HIS A 43 -6.31 11.17 4.17
N GLY A 44 -7.10 11.34 5.22
CA GLY A 44 -7.74 12.60 5.57
C GLY A 44 -8.43 12.57 6.93
N GLU A 45 -9.25 13.55 7.22
CA GLU A 45 -9.97 13.68 8.50
C GLU A 45 -10.89 12.48 8.80
N GLY A 46 -11.37 11.78 7.77
CA GLY A 46 -12.23 10.58 7.90
C GLY A 46 -11.46 9.29 8.20
N GLY A 47 -10.14 9.31 8.18
CA GLY A 47 -9.28 8.15 8.37
C GLY A 47 -8.36 7.89 7.19
N ALA A 48 -7.92 6.65 7.04
CA ALA A 48 -7.02 6.23 5.98
C ALA A 48 -7.40 4.88 5.39
N MET A 49 -6.98 4.65 4.14
CA MET A 49 -7.11 3.39 3.42
C MET A 49 -5.79 3.09 2.71
N GLY A 50 -5.32 1.86 2.83
CA GLY A 50 -4.09 1.41 2.19
C GLY A 50 -4.13 -0.04 1.75
N ILE A 51 -3.17 -0.43 0.93
CA ILE A 51 -3.00 -1.78 0.41
C ILE A 51 -1.66 -2.33 0.86
N ILE A 52 -1.64 -3.48 1.53
CA ILE A 52 -0.42 -4.23 1.83
C ILE A 52 0.10 -4.81 0.51
N ILE A 53 1.38 -4.56 0.20
CA ILE A 53 1.94 -4.87 -1.12
C ILE A 53 3.00 -5.96 -1.10
N ASN A 54 3.27 -6.60 0.03
CA ASN A 54 4.33 -7.61 0.16
C ASN A 54 3.89 -8.92 0.80
N GLN A 55 2.60 -9.16 0.95
CA GLN A 55 2.08 -10.41 1.51
C GLN A 55 1.29 -11.18 0.44
N PRO A 56 1.89 -12.16 -0.26
CA PRO A 56 1.20 -12.92 -1.28
C PRO A 56 0.22 -13.90 -0.66
N LEU A 57 -0.89 -14.11 -1.36
CA LEU A 57 -1.80 -15.23 -1.13
C LEU A 57 -1.32 -16.48 -1.89
N GLU A 58 -1.81 -17.64 -1.53
CA GLU A 58 -1.72 -18.86 -2.33
C GLU A 58 -2.73 -18.81 -3.50
N LEU A 59 -2.68 -17.73 -4.26
CA LEU A 59 -3.60 -17.40 -5.34
C LEU A 59 -2.84 -16.60 -6.39
N SER A 60 -2.89 -17.03 -7.64
CA SER A 60 -2.32 -16.29 -8.77
C SER A 60 -3.37 -15.39 -9.45
N VAL A 61 -2.89 -14.48 -10.27
CA VAL A 61 -3.77 -13.67 -11.14
C VAL A 61 -4.48 -14.57 -12.16
N ALA A 62 -3.85 -15.65 -12.61
CA ALA A 62 -4.49 -16.64 -13.48
C ALA A 62 -5.71 -17.29 -12.82
N ASP A 63 -5.63 -17.64 -11.53
CA ASP A 63 -6.77 -18.22 -10.79
C ASP A 63 -7.95 -17.24 -10.72
N ILE A 64 -7.68 -15.93 -10.59
CA ILE A 64 -8.72 -14.91 -10.64
C ILE A 64 -9.40 -14.89 -12.00
N PHE A 65 -8.64 -14.93 -13.08
CA PHE A 65 -9.20 -14.94 -14.43
C PHE A 65 -10.00 -16.22 -14.71
N GLU A 66 -9.54 -17.38 -14.23
CA GLU A 66 -10.27 -18.63 -14.33
C GLU A 66 -11.61 -18.55 -13.58
N HIS A 67 -11.59 -18.05 -12.34
CA HIS A 67 -12.80 -17.85 -11.54
C HIS A 67 -13.81 -16.88 -12.22
N LEU A 68 -13.31 -15.83 -12.88
CA LEU A 68 -14.13 -14.89 -13.63
C LEU A 68 -14.54 -15.39 -15.03
N GLN A 69 -14.09 -16.59 -15.42
CA GLN A 69 -14.31 -17.18 -16.77
C GLN A 69 -13.80 -16.27 -17.90
N VAL A 70 -12.68 -15.60 -17.67
CA VAL A 70 -12.01 -14.72 -18.63
C VAL A 70 -10.80 -15.42 -19.21
N SER A 71 -10.76 -15.61 -20.51
CA SER A 71 -9.59 -16.15 -21.21
C SER A 71 -8.51 -15.09 -21.33
N THR A 72 -7.26 -15.47 -21.05
CA THR A 72 -6.10 -14.58 -21.10
C THR A 72 -5.22 -14.86 -22.32
N LYS A 73 -4.57 -13.83 -22.84
CA LYS A 73 -3.55 -13.94 -23.90
C LYS A 73 -2.15 -14.19 -23.33
N ASP A 74 -1.91 -13.65 -22.12
CA ASP A 74 -0.61 -13.73 -21.45
C ASP A 74 -0.66 -14.76 -20.33
N ASN A 75 0.51 -15.20 -19.88
CA ASN A 75 0.64 -16.09 -18.74
C ASN A 75 0.70 -15.29 -17.43
N PHE A 76 -0.24 -15.57 -16.53
CA PHE A 76 -0.35 -14.97 -15.19
C PHE A 76 -0.20 -15.99 -14.06
N ASP A 77 0.28 -17.22 -14.35
CA ASP A 77 0.37 -18.31 -13.37
C ASP A 77 1.31 -17.98 -12.21
N ASP A 78 2.40 -17.28 -12.50
CA ASP A 78 3.43 -16.90 -11.52
C ASP A 78 3.24 -15.50 -10.95
N VAL A 79 2.15 -14.80 -11.28
CA VAL A 79 1.85 -13.47 -10.76
C VAL A 79 1.00 -13.59 -9.50
N PRO A 80 1.56 -13.31 -8.31
CA PRO A 80 0.83 -13.49 -7.06
C PRO A 80 -0.22 -12.40 -6.85
N VAL A 81 -1.32 -12.78 -6.23
CA VAL A 81 -2.30 -11.83 -5.67
C VAL A 81 -1.89 -11.52 -4.23
N MET A 82 -1.92 -10.26 -3.84
CA MET A 82 -1.54 -9.84 -2.50
C MET A 82 -2.74 -9.89 -1.54
N ALA A 83 -2.49 -10.23 -0.27
CA ALA A 83 -3.41 -9.97 0.83
C ALA A 83 -3.31 -8.48 1.19
N GLY A 84 -4.18 -7.66 0.61
CA GLY A 84 -4.11 -6.19 0.73
C GLY A 84 -4.51 -5.65 2.09
N GLY A 85 -5.18 -6.45 2.92
CA GLY A 85 -5.58 -6.10 4.28
C GLY A 85 -6.79 -6.88 4.77
N PRO A 86 -7.21 -6.66 6.03
CA PRO A 86 -8.24 -7.46 6.68
C PRO A 86 -9.68 -7.05 6.33
N VAL A 87 -9.88 -5.94 5.63
CA VAL A 87 -11.21 -5.41 5.33
C VAL A 87 -11.61 -5.82 3.92
N GLN A 88 -12.85 -6.30 3.73
CA GLN A 88 -13.39 -6.73 2.43
C GLN A 88 -12.46 -7.70 1.68
N ILE A 89 -12.05 -8.77 2.32
CA ILE A 89 -11.06 -9.74 1.83
C ILE A 89 -11.44 -10.47 0.52
N ASP A 90 -12.68 -10.39 0.10
CA ASP A 90 -13.24 -10.92 -1.16
C ASP A 90 -13.34 -9.87 -2.28
N HIS A 91 -13.00 -8.60 -1.99
CA HIS A 91 -12.96 -7.53 -2.98
C HIS A 91 -11.57 -7.36 -3.58
N GLY A 92 -11.54 -7.25 -4.92
CA GLY A 92 -10.31 -7.01 -5.68
C GLY A 92 -9.97 -5.53 -5.80
N PHE A 93 -8.69 -5.24 -5.62
CA PHE A 93 -8.09 -3.92 -5.78
C PHE A 93 -6.90 -4.04 -6.74
N VAL A 94 -6.86 -3.20 -7.76
CA VAL A 94 -5.74 -3.17 -8.72
C VAL A 94 -5.01 -1.85 -8.58
N LEU A 95 -3.80 -1.90 -8.02
CA LEU A 95 -2.85 -0.79 -8.10
C LEU A 95 -2.18 -0.85 -9.47
N HIS A 96 -2.06 0.28 -10.13
CA HIS A 96 -1.40 0.33 -11.45
C HIS A 96 -0.78 1.71 -11.72
N ARG A 97 0.21 1.74 -12.62
CA ARG A 97 0.68 3.02 -13.16
C ARG A 97 -0.40 3.65 -14.02
N ASN A 98 -0.47 4.97 -13.97
CA ASN A 98 -1.39 5.72 -14.80
C ASN A 98 -1.05 5.49 -16.28
N CYS A 99 -2.07 5.28 -17.10
CA CYS A 99 -1.98 5.12 -18.53
C CYS A 99 -3.11 5.91 -19.21
N GLU A 100 -3.15 5.91 -20.53
CA GLU A 100 -4.15 6.65 -21.30
C GLU A 100 -5.56 6.07 -21.15
N SER A 101 -5.67 4.78 -20.78
CA SER A 101 -6.95 4.11 -20.54
C SER A 101 -7.54 4.52 -19.20
N SER A 102 -8.86 4.56 -19.13
CA SER A 102 -9.63 4.81 -17.91
C SER A 102 -10.60 3.67 -17.64
N TRP A 103 -10.84 3.37 -16.36
CA TRP A 103 -11.80 2.35 -15.92
C TRP A 103 -12.88 2.96 -15.03
N GLU A 104 -14.03 2.27 -14.94
CA GLU A 104 -15.26 2.81 -14.33
C GLU A 104 -15.08 3.27 -12.88
N ALA A 105 -14.31 2.52 -12.07
CA ALA A 105 -14.12 2.83 -10.65
C ALA A 105 -12.63 2.95 -10.33
N SER A 106 -12.05 4.10 -10.67
CA SER A 106 -10.64 4.41 -10.45
C SER A 106 -10.48 5.61 -9.53
N LEU A 107 -9.56 5.48 -8.58
CA LEU A 107 -9.07 6.54 -7.71
C LEU A 107 -7.64 6.90 -8.14
N LYS A 108 -7.43 8.12 -8.60
CA LYS A 108 -6.07 8.62 -8.84
C LYS A 108 -5.40 8.90 -7.50
N VAL A 109 -4.42 8.09 -7.10
CA VAL A 109 -3.70 8.26 -5.83
C VAL A 109 -2.59 9.30 -5.95
N SER A 110 -1.86 9.29 -7.05
CA SER A 110 -0.80 10.26 -7.37
C SER A 110 -0.79 10.55 -8.86
N ASP A 111 0.17 11.36 -9.32
CA ASP A 111 0.34 11.60 -10.77
C ASP A 111 0.83 10.34 -11.52
N GLU A 112 1.36 9.35 -10.80
CA GLU A 112 1.90 8.12 -11.38
C GLU A 112 1.04 6.90 -11.12
N ILE A 113 0.24 6.86 -10.04
CA ILE A 113 -0.40 5.65 -9.53
C ILE A 113 -1.89 5.87 -9.32
N SER A 114 -2.69 4.90 -9.78
CA SER A 114 -4.12 4.79 -9.52
C SER A 114 -4.49 3.46 -8.88
N LEU A 115 -5.61 3.44 -8.19
CA LEU A 115 -6.27 2.28 -7.63
C LEU A 115 -7.60 2.07 -8.34
N THR A 116 -7.83 0.90 -8.92
CA THR A 116 -9.09 0.56 -9.61
C THR A 116 -9.76 -0.63 -8.96
N THR A 117 -11.08 -0.58 -8.79
CA THR A 117 -11.88 -1.63 -8.17
C THR A 117 -12.91 -2.25 -9.11
N SER A 118 -13.09 -1.71 -10.30
CA SER A 118 -14.03 -2.21 -11.29
C SER A 118 -13.45 -3.37 -12.11
N ARG A 119 -14.32 -4.26 -12.60
CA ARG A 119 -13.90 -5.49 -13.31
C ARG A 119 -13.42 -5.25 -14.74
N ASP A 120 -13.70 -4.08 -15.30
CA ASP A 120 -13.28 -3.71 -16.65
C ASP A 120 -11.76 -3.70 -16.82
N ILE A 121 -11.00 -3.28 -15.79
CA ILE A 121 -9.54 -3.36 -15.81
C ILE A 121 -9.04 -4.81 -15.91
N LEU A 122 -9.68 -5.76 -15.21
CA LEU A 122 -9.28 -7.17 -15.27
C LEU A 122 -9.53 -7.75 -16.67
N ARG A 123 -10.62 -7.36 -17.34
CA ARG A 123 -10.87 -7.75 -18.73
C ARG A 123 -9.86 -7.15 -19.69
N ALA A 124 -9.48 -5.88 -19.48
CA ALA A 124 -8.45 -5.23 -20.26
C ALA A 124 -7.09 -5.92 -20.08
N MET A 125 -6.72 -6.27 -18.85
CA MET A 125 -5.49 -7.03 -18.55
C MET A 125 -5.49 -8.39 -19.26
N ALA A 126 -6.60 -9.12 -19.20
CA ALA A 126 -6.72 -10.42 -19.85
C ALA A 126 -6.61 -10.34 -21.39
N SER A 127 -7.06 -9.26 -22.01
CA SER A 127 -6.94 -9.03 -23.46
C SER A 127 -5.61 -8.43 -23.89
N GLY A 128 -4.72 -8.09 -22.96
CA GLY A 128 -3.43 -7.46 -23.24
C GLY A 128 -3.52 -5.93 -23.44
N ASP A 129 -4.67 -5.32 -23.12
CA ASP A 129 -4.93 -3.88 -23.23
C ASP A 129 -4.90 -3.17 -21.85
N GLY A 130 -4.54 -3.91 -20.81
CA GLY A 130 -4.44 -3.39 -19.44
C GLY A 130 -3.14 -2.61 -19.19
N PRO A 131 -2.99 -2.04 -17.97
CA PRO A 131 -1.77 -1.36 -17.58
C PRO A 131 -0.61 -2.36 -17.52
N ALA A 132 0.56 -1.97 -18.07
CA ALA A 132 1.75 -2.82 -18.06
C ALA A 132 2.24 -3.10 -16.63
N ASP A 133 2.27 -2.07 -15.80
CA ASP A 133 2.67 -2.16 -14.40
C ASP A 133 1.42 -2.20 -13.51
N HIS A 134 1.21 -3.32 -12.85
CA HIS A 134 0.05 -3.54 -11.98
C HIS A 134 0.37 -4.48 -10.81
N LEU A 135 -0.44 -4.40 -9.78
CA LEU A 135 -0.46 -5.29 -8.63
C LEU A 135 -1.92 -5.52 -8.23
N ILE A 136 -2.34 -6.78 -8.13
CA ILE A 136 -3.68 -7.15 -7.67
C ILE A 136 -3.61 -7.55 -6.21
N ALA A 137 -4.56 -7.03 -5.42
CA ALA A 137 -4.73 -7.37 -4.02
C ALA A 137 -6.18 -7.73 -3.72
N LEU A 138 -6.41 -8.60 -2.74
CA LEU A 138 -7.69 -8.84 -2.13
C LEU A 138 -7.74 -8.20 -0.74
N GLY A 139 -8.80 -7.45 -0.48
CA GLY A 139 -8.95 -6.69 0.76
C GLY A 139 -8.06 -5.45 0.83
N TYR A 140 -8.27 -4.67 1.88
CA TYR A 140 -7.51 -3.46 2.17
C TYR A 140 -7.30 -3.27 3.68
N ALA A 141 -6.37 -2.40 4.05
CA ALA A 141 -6.16 -1.92 5.41
C ALA A 141 -6.90 -0.60 5.59
N GLY A 142 -7.68 -0.49 6.67
CA GLY A 142 -8.46 0.70 6.98
C GLY A 142 -8.15 1.23 8.37
N TRP A 143 -8.05 2.53 8.51
CA TRP A 143 -7.92 3.26 9.77
C TRP A 143 -9.07 4.23 9.92
N SER A 144 -9.71 4.22 11.09
CA SER A 144 -10.72 5.22 11.44
C SER A 144 -10.07 6.59 11.65
N ALA A 145 -10.90 7.64 11.73
CA ALA A 145 -10.44 9.01 11.96
C ALA A 145 -9.52 9.09 13.19
N GLY A 146 -8.29 9.59 13.01
CA GLY A 146 -7.27 9.74 14.07
C GLY A 146 -6.55 8.45 14.49
N GLN A 147 -6.96 7.27 13.99
CA GLN A 147 -6.34 6.01 14.37
C GLN A 147 -4.89 5.92 13.85
N LEU A 148 -4.67 6.22 12.57
CA LEU A 148 -3.34 6.16 11.98
C LEU A 148 -2.38 7.14 12.67
N GLU A 149 -2.84 8.34 12.98
CA GLU A 149 -2.06 9.34 13.71
C GLU A 149 -1.67 8.86 15.11
N SER A 150 -2.57 8.19 15.82
CA SER A 150 -2.29 7.58 17.13
C SER A 150 -1.23 6.49 17.02
N GLU A 151 -1.37 5.59 16.05
CA GLU A 151 -0.40 4.50 15.81
C GLU A 151 0.98 5.03 15.39
N LEU A 152 1.02 6.13 14.64
CA LEU A 152 2.27 6.83 14.30
C LEU A 152 2.93 7.44 15.54
N ALA A 153 2.14 8.07 16.41
CA ALA A 153 2.64 8.63 17.68
C ALA A 153 3.18 7.56 18.63
N GLU A 154 2.67 6.33 18.53
CA GLU A 154 3.15 5.15 19.27
C GLU A 154 4.35 4.45 18.59
N ASN A 155 4.88 5.01 17.51
CA ASN A 155 5.96 4.44 16.70
C ASN A 155 5.63 3.02 16.16
N SER A 156 4.37 2.73 15.85
CA SER A 156 3.97 1.47 15.21
C SER A 156 4.38 1.40 13.74
N TRP A 157 4.53 2.55 13.09
CA TRP A 157 4.84 2.69 11.67
C TRP A 157 5.99 3.66 11.42
N LEU A 158 6.82 3.34 10.43
CA LEU A 158 7.68 4.31 9.74
C LEU A 158 7.00 4.75 8.45
N THR A 159 7.15 6.02 8.09
CA THR A 159 6.57 6.58 6.86
C THR A 159 7.63 7.13 5.93
N LEU A 160 7.43 6.97 4.63
CA LEU A 160 8.21 7.61 3.60
C LEU A 160 7.35 7.82 2.35
N PRO A 161 7.67 8.82 1.50
CA PRO A 161 7.04 8.96 0.20
C PRO A 161 7.15 7.68 -0.61
N ALA A 162 6.08 7.28 -1.30
CA ALA A 162 6.08 6.06 -2.09
C ALA A 162 6.92 6.22 -3.36
N ASP A 163 7.52 5.11 -3.75
CA ASP A 163 8.25 4.92 -5.01
C ASP A 163 7.54 3.83 -5.82
N GLY A 164 7.10 4.17 -7.03
CA GLY A 164 6.39 3.25 -7.91
C GLY A 164 7.21 2.02 -8.30
N ASP A 165 8.53 2.13 -8.37
CA ASP A 165 9.40 0.99 -8.69
C ASP A 165 9.44 -0.03 -7.55
N ILE A 166 9.28 0.42 -6.30
CA ILE A 166 9.13 -0.51 -5.17
C ILE A 166 7.82 -1.29 -5.28
N ILE A 167 6.74 -0.69 -5.76
CA ILE A 167 5.44 -1.35 -5.91
C ILE A 167 5.47 -2.34 -7.08
N PHE A 168 5.97 -1.93 -8.25
CA PHE A 168 5.74 -2.64 -9.50
C PHE A 168 6.94 -3.41 -10.01
N VAL A 169 8.16 -2.97 -9.70
CA VAL A 169 9.41 -3.58 -10.23
C VAL A 169 10.12 -4.43 -9.19
N THR A 170 10.14 -3.98 -7.92
CA THR A 170 10.81 -4.71 -6.85
C THR A 170 10.05 -6.00 -6.49
N PRO A 171 10.71 -7.17 -6.42
CA PRO A 171 10.09 -8.41 -5.95
C PRO A 171 9.44 -8.21 -4.57
N TYR A 172 8.26 -8.77 -4.35
CA TYR A 172 7.47 -8.51 -3.14
C TYR A 172 8.23 -8.85 -1.83
N GLN A 173 9.11 -9.87 -1.85
CA GLN A 173 9.94 -10.26 -0.71
C GLN A 173 10.96 -9.18 -0.33
N GLN A 174 11.31 -8.29 -1.25
CA GLN A 174 12.36 -7.28 -1.07
C GLN A 174 11.78 -5.87 -0.83
N ARG A 175 10.49 -5.66 -1.05
CA ARG A 175 9.85 -4.33 -1.00
C ARG A 175 10.05 -3.62 0.35
N LEU A 176 9.87 -4.35 1.46
CA LEU A 176 10.04 -3.79 2.80
C LEU A 176 11.49 -3.33 3.02
N CYS A 177 12.47 -4.18 2.70
CA CYS A 177 13.89 -3.85 2.85
C CYS A 177 14.30 -2.73 1.89
N ALA A 178 13.79 -2.71 0.66
CA ALA A 178 14.09 -1.65 -0.31
C ALA A 178 13.56 -0.28 0.19
N ALA A 179 12.35 -0.24 0.70
CA ALA A 179 11.77 0.99 1.27
C ALA A 179 12.53 1.45 2.52
N ALA A 180 12.86 0.53 3.43
CA ALA A 180 13.64 0.84 4.64
C ALA A 180 15.05 1.38 4.32
N ALA A 181 15.68 0.85 3.28
CA ALA A 181 17.00 1.30 2.82
C ALA A 181 16.99 2.78 2.38
N ILE A 182 15.89 3.28 1.83
CA ILE A 182 15.72 4.72 1.50
C ILE A 182 15.83 5.58 2.76
N LEU A 183 15.36 5.07 3.90
CA LEU A 183 15.48 5.74 5.21
C LEU A 183 16.84 5.50 5.89
N GLY A 184 17.74 4.75 5.25
CA GLY A 184 19.01 4.35 5.86
C GLY A 184 18.87 3.30 6.96
N ILE A 185 17.77 2.54 6.97
CA ILE A 185 17.43 1.55 7.99
C ILE A 185 17.63 0.14 7.42
N ASP A 186 18.37 -0.69 8.16
CA ASP A 186 18.45 -2.14 7.88
C ASP A 186 17.42 -2.89 8.74
N MET A 187 16.36 -3.36 8.11
CA MET A 187 15.27 -4.11 8.79
C MET A 187 15.75 -5.41 9.43
N ASN A 188 16.86 -5.99 8.96
CA ASN A 188 17.43 -7.20 9.55
C ASN A 188 18.11 -6.92 10.90
N LEU A 189 18.52 -5.67 11.14
CA LEU A 189 19.14 -5.25 12.41
C LEU A 189 18.11 -4.77 13.44
N ILE A 190 16.88 -4.48 13.01
CA ILE A 190 15.76 -4.13 13.91
C ILE A 190 15.08 -5.43 14.32
N SER A 191 15.78 -6.33 15.00
CA SER A 191 15.16 -7.55 15.51
C SER A 191 14.43 -7.27 16.84
N THR A 192 13.42 -8.09 17.13
CA THR A 192 12.62 -8.06 18.36
C THR A 192 13.37 -8.49 19.63
N GLU A 193 14.65 -8.77 19.53
CA GLU A 193 15.51 -9.02 20.69
C GLU A 193 15.95 -7.67 21.34
N ALA A 194 14.99 -7.01 22.00
CA ALA A 194 15.33 -6.16 23.12
C ALA A 194 15.87 -7.10 24.21
N GLY A 195 17.19 -7.04 24.40
CA GLY A 195 17.91 -7.95 25.26
C GLY A 195 17.32 -8.08 26.66
N HIS A 196 17.22 -9.30 27.11
CA HIS A 196 17.19 -9.60 28.51
C HIS A 196 18.58 -9.30 29.05
N ALA A 197 18.69 -8.18 29.74
CA ALA A 197 19.76 -7.92 30.72
C ALA A 197 19.16 -7.98 32.13
#